data_7b3428c6464d37157390031750f4b652
#
_entry.id   7b3428c6464d37157390031750f4b652
#
_cell.length_a   1.000
_cell.length_b   1.000
_cell.length_c   1.000
_cell.angle_alpha   90.00
_cell.angle_beta   90.00
_cell.angle_gamma   90.00
#
_symmetry.space_group_name_H-M   'P 1'
#
loop_
_entity.id
_entity.type
_entity.pdbx_description
1 polymer ?
#
loop_
_entity_poly.entity_id
_entity_poly.type
_entity_poly.pdbx_seq_one_letter_code
_entity_poly.pdbx_strand_id
1 'polypeptide(L)'
;MIQELSRRIDQILARGIQEKKLYGACAAVFRKQELCYMTTAGFADQEKQLPMQPDTLFRMFSMTKPVTAAATMMLWEQGKLELTDPVSWCIPTFRNQMVDAAGKLVPAERELILQDLLNMTSGIPYPDCHTLSQKKMGAFYDEINTRLSTDHPVDTQEFAMRVGKDVPLLFQPGTRWSYGASADILGAVLERVSDLPLDELFRKLIFTPLGMKDTDFYVPEEKRPRLAQLYAWGKNGLQIEPDPHLGMTDYRKRPAFFSGGAGLISTLSDYAQFANALAGRGLHKASGTRLFGEGTWRYLITPQLSPRQKTGIDWPQLKGYTYGNLLRVLENPAACCTCVPAGEFGWDGWTGPYFCVSPEDQTVLLYLVQVCGGSTSDIVTRLRNTTFGMLG
;
A
#
# COMPACT_ATOMS: atom_id res chain seq x y z
N MET A 1 2.38 10.29 -30.80
CA MET A 1 2.70 9.42 -29.66
C MET A 1 1.70 9.58 -28.52
N ILE A 2 1.56 10.73 -27.89
CA ILE A 2 0.60 10.94 -26.75
C ILE A 2 -0.86 10.68 -27.15
N GLN A 3 -1.33 11.15 -28.29
CA GLN A 3 -2.70 10.86 -28.77
C GLN A 3 -2.96 9.35 -28.95
N GLU A 4 -1.97 8.60 -29.39
CA GLU A 4 -2.12 7.15 -29.54
C GLU A 4 -2.07 6.44 -28.19
N LEU A 5 -1.24 6.90 -27.26
CA LEU A 5 -1.24 6.44 -25.87
C LEU A 5 -2.60 6.63 -25.22
N SER A 6 -3.16 7.86 -25.29
CA SER A 6 -4.47 8.17 -24.73
C SER A 6 -5.56 7.29 -25.29
N ARG A 7 -5.62 7.16 -26.64
CA ARG A 7 -6.60 6.30 -27.32
C ARG A 7 -6.53 4.84 -26.83
N ARG A 8 -5.31 4.29 -26.66
CA ARG A 8 -5.13 2.90 -26.19
C ARG A 8 -5.54 2.74 -24.74
N ILE A 9 -5.19 3.67 -23.86
CA ILE A 9 -5.61 3.63 -22.45
C ILE A 9 -7.14 3.66 -22.36
N ASP A 10 -7.80 4.59 -23.08
CA ASP A 10 -9.26 4.68 -23.11
C ASP A 10 -9.92 3.38 -23.61
N GLN A 11 -9.37 2.77 -24.65
CA GLN A 11 -9.85 1.49 -25.17
C GLN A 11 -9.71 0.35 -24.15
N ILE A 12 -8.61 0.30 -23.37
CA ILE A 12 -8.41 -0.70 -22.32
C ILE A 12 -9.47 -0.53 -21.22
N LEU A 13 -9.72 0.70 -20.77
CA LEU A 13 -10.73 0.96 -19.74
C LEU A 13 -12.15 0.71 -20.26
N ALA A 14 -12.50 1.18 -21.46
CA ALA A 14 -13.80 0.94 -22.08
C ALA A 14 -14.09 -0.56 -22.24
N ARG A 15 -13.10 -1.34 -22.67
CA ARG A 15 -13.19 -2.79 -22.75
C ARG A 15 -13.42 -3.43 -21.38
N GLY A 16 -12.71 -2.99 -20.34
CA GLY A 16 -12.90 -3.47 -18.98
C GLY A 16 -14.34 -3.25 -18.47
N ILE A 17 -14.93 -2.09 -18.78
CA ILE A 17 -16.32 -1.77 -18.47
C ILE A 17 -17.29 -2.65 -19.28
N GLN A 18 -17.06 -2.78 -20.59
CA GLN A 18 -17.87 -3.61 -21.48
C GLN A 18 -17.87 -5.08 -21.06
N GLU A 19 -16.71 -5.60 -20.63
CA GLU A 19 -16.55 -6.97 -20.12
C GLU A 19 -17.03 -7.12 -18.66
N LYS A 20 -17.58 -6.05 -18.07
CA LYS A 20 -18.06 -5.97 -16.66
C LYS A 20 -17.00 -6.35 -15.63
N LYS A 21 -15.72 -6.12 -15.94
CA LYS A 21 -14.61 -6.32 -15.01
C LYS A 21 -14.49 -5.20 -13.98
N LEU A 22 -15.04 -4.03 -14.31
CA LEU A 22 -15.13 -2.85 -13.45
C LEU A 22 -16.33 -2.01 -13.89
N TYR A 23 -16.82 -1.15 -13.00
CA TYR A 23 -17.86 -0.17 -13.32
C TYR A 23 -17.29 1.20 -13.65
N GLY A 24 -16.12 1.52 -13.16
CA GLY A 24 -15.40 2.74 -13.51
C GLY A 24 -13.99 2.73 -12.92
N ALA A 25 -13.13 3.57 -13.52
CA ALA A 25 -11.74 3.73 -13.11
C ALA A 25 -11.19 5.09 -13.48
N CYS A 26 -10.08 5.47 -12.81
CA CYS A 26 -9.23 6.58 -13.22
C CYS A 26 -7.85 6.04 -13.60
N ALA A 27 -7.20 6.66 -14.60
CA ALA A 27 -5.81 6.37 -14.94
C ALA A 27 -5.06 7.67 -15.25
N ALA A 28 -3.78 7.73 -14.85
CA ALA A 28 -2.90 8.83 -15.20
C ALA A 28 -1.48 8.33 -15.48
N VAL A 29 -0.85 8.98 -16.46
CA VAL A 29 0.53 8.75 -16.85
C VAL A 29 1.28 10.07 -16.79
N PHE A 30 2.40 10.05 -16.08
CA PHE A 30 3.33 11.18 -16.00
C PHE A 30 4.72 10.74 -16.50
N ARG A 31 5.48 11.68 -17.03
CA ARG A 31 6.89 11.50 -17.36
C ARG A 31 7.67 12.73 -16.91
N LYS A 32 8.74 12.52 -16.15
CA LYS A 32 9.54 13.61 -15.57
C LYS A 32 8.69 14.61 -14.78
N GLN A 33 7.67 14.08 -14.09
CA GLN A 33 6.66 14.81 -13.30
C GLN A 33 5.72 15.70 -14.13
N GLU A 34 5.70 15.55 -15.46
CA GLU A 34 4.76 16.24 -16.34
C GLU A 34 3.65 15.28 -16.74
N LEU A 35 2.41 15.78 -16.69
CA LEU A 35 1.22 15.00 -17.06
C LEU A 35 1.24 14.71 -18.58
N CYS A 36 1.38 13.43 -18.94
CA CYS A 36 1.23 12.98 -20.33
C CYS A 36 -0.24 12.73 -20.68
N TYR A 37 -0.96 12.06 -19.77
CA TYR A 37 -2.37 11.73 -19.97
C TYR A 37 -3.08 11.45 -18.66
N MET A 38 -4.36 11.84 -18.57
CA MET A 38 -5.26 11.50 -17.47
C MET A 38 -6.66 11.26 -18.04
N THR A 39 -7.33 10.23 -17.53
CA THR A 39 -8.70 9.88 -17.93
C THR A 39 -9.49 9.32 -16.76
N THR A 40 -10.81 9.46 -16.87
CA THR A 40 -11.81 8.80 -16.03
C THR A 40 -12.80 8.08 -16.92
N ALA A 41 -13.27 6.92 -16.53
CA ALA A 41 -14.22 6.14 -17.30
C ALA A 41 -15.27 5.49 -16.37
N GLY A 42 -16.53 5.46 -16.83
CA GLY A 42 -17.61 4.79 -16.12
C GLY A 42 -18.07 5.51 -14.84
N PHE A 43 -18.46 4.73 -13.83
CA PHE A 43 -19.14 5.20 -12.64
C PHE A 43 -18.30 4.94 -11.36
N ALA A 44 -18.31 5.91 -10.45
CA ALA A 44 -17.83 5.77 -9.08
C ALA A 44 -18.82 4.96 -8.22
N ASP A 45 -20.11 5.06 -8.54
CA ASP A 45 -21.20 4.28 -7.94
C ASP A 45 -22.17 3.91 -9.08
N GLN A 46 -22.18 2.64 -9.47
CA GLN A 46 -22.99 2.14 -10.58
C GLN A 46 -24.49 2.19 -10.27
N GLU A 47 -24.87 1.90 -9.05
CA GLU A 47 -26.27 1.86 -8.63
C GLU A 47 -26.89 3.25 -8.62
N LYS A 48 -26.13 4.26 -8.22
CA LYS A 48 -26.55 5.67 -8.20
C LYS A 48 -26.25 6.39 -9.50
N GLN A 49 -25.64 5.74 -10.48
CA GLN A 49 -25.19 6.35 -11.74
C GLN A 49 -24.29 7.58 -11.50
N LEU A 50 -23.49 7.55 -10.42
CA LEU A 50 -22.55 8.61 -10.08
C LEU A 50 -21.31 8.48 -10.98
N PRO A 51 -21.00 9.43 -11.86
CA PRO A 51 -19.88 9.29 -12.77
C PRO A 51 -18.54 9.32 -12.04
N MET A 52 -17.55 8.59 -12.58
CA MET A 52 -16.17 8.66 -12.12
C MET A 52 -15.58 10.04 -12.42
N GLN A 53 -14.91 10.65 -11.45
CA GLN A 53 -14.32 11.99 -11.56
C GLN A 53 -12.84 11.96 -11.15
N PRO A 54 -12.02 12.94 -11.59
CA PRO A 54 -10.61 13.01 -11.20
C PRO A 54 -10.38 13.16 -9.68
N ASP A 55 -11.36 13.69 -8.97
CA ASP A 55 -11.36 13.91 -7.52
C ASP A 55 -12.17 12.86 -6.75
N THR A 56 -12.60 11.78 -7.41
CA THR A 56 -13.19 10.61 -6.74
C THR A 56 -12.23 10.08 -5.69
N LEU A 57 -12.76 9.80 -4.49
CA LEU A 57 -12.02 9.23 -3.37
C LEU A 57 -12.02 7.71 -3.46
N PHE A 58 -10.86 7.12 -3.24
CA PHE A 58 -10.64 5.66 -3.29
C PHE A 58 -10.09 5.16 -1.97
N ARG A 59 -10.54 3.98 -1.52
CA ARG A 59 -9.90 3.22 -0.46
C ARG A 59 -8.58 2.66 -1.01
N MET A 60 -7.46 3.15 -0.50
CA MET A 60 -6.13 2.83 -1.04
C MET A 60 -5.61 1.48 -0.57
N PHE A 61 -6.09 0.99 0.56
CA PHE A 61 -5.58 -0.23 1.18
C PHE A 61 -4.04 -0.28 1.16
N SER A 62 -3.45 -1.34 0.63
CA SER A 62 -2.00 -1.53 0.69
C SER A 62 -1.17 -0.49 -0.05
N MET A 63 -1.77 0.39 -0.86
CA MET A 63 -1.08 1.60 -1.33
C MET A 63 -0.79 2.61 -0.20
N THR A 64 -1.24 2.37 1.03
CA THR A 64 -0.78 3.06 2.24
C THR A 64 0.69 2.74 2.56
N LYS A 65 1.14 1.51 2.30
CA LYS A 65 2.48 1.02 2.63
C LYS A 65 3.64 1.86 2.07
N PRO A 66 3.63 2.30 0.81
CA PRO A 66 4.65 3.20 0.27
C PRO A 66 4.74 4.54 1.02
N VAL A 67 3.61 5.06 1.51
CA VAL A 67 3.58 6.30 2.31
C VAL A 67 4.22 6.05 3.68
N THR A 68 3.90 4.91 4.32
CA THR A 68 4.53 4.47 5.58
C THR A 68 6.04 4.29 5.41
N ALA A 69 6.47 3.66 4.31
CA ALA A 69 7.89 3.51 3.98
C ALA A 69 8.58 4.87 3.81
N ALA A 70 7.98 5.78 3.05
CA ALA A 70 8.54 7.13 2.84
C ALA A 70 8.66 7.89 4.17
N ALA A 71 7.64 7.86 5.04
CA ALA A 71 7.70 8.47 6.36
C ALA A 71 8.81 7.87 7.24
N THR A 72 8.99 6.53 7.18
CA THR A 72 10.09 5.84 7.86
C THR A 72 11.44 6.33 7.36
N MET A 73 11.64 6.41 6.05
CA MET A 73 12.88 6.90 5.45
C MET A 73 13.18 8.36 5.81
N MET A 74 12.14 9.20 5.92
CA MET A 74 12.31 10.60 6.36
C MET A 74 12.78 10.68 7.82
N LEU A 75 12.24 9.86 8.73
CA LEU A 75 12.66 9.84 10.13
C LEU A 75 14.04 9.20 10.29
N TRP A 76 14.37 8.19 9.49
CA TRP A 76 15.71 7.61 9.43
C TRP A 76 16.75 8.63 8.97
N GLU A 77 16.52 9.36 7.89
CA GLU A 77 17.40 10.42 7.39
C GLU A 77 17.58 11.55 8.44
N GLN A 78 16.58 11.77 9.29
CA GLN A 78 16.65 12.74 10.40
C GLN A 78 17.39 12.19 11.63
N GLY A 79 17.88 10.95 11.61
CA GLY A 79 18.55 10.30 12.73
C GLY A 79 17.65 10.01 13.93
N LYS A 80 16.33 9.91 13.72
CA LYS A 80 15.35 9.64 14.79
C LYS A 80 15.14 8.16 15.07
N LEU A 81 15.52 7.31 14.15
CA LEU A 81 15.52 5.85 14.26
C LEU A 81 16.62 5.29 13.38
N GLU A 82 17.04 4.05 13.67
CA GLU A 82 17.88 3.25 12.80
C GLU A 82 17.12 2.00 12.33
N LEU A 83 17.34 1.59 11.07
CA LEU A 83 16.64 0.43 10.51
C LEU A 83 17.02 -0.89 11.19
N THR A 84 18.14 -0.91 11.90
CA THR A 84 18.62 -2.00 12.73
C THR A 84 18.11 -1.95 14.18
N ASP A 85 17.37 -0.91 14.57
CA ASP A 85 16.81 -0.81 15.91
C ASP A 85 15.81 -1.94 16.17
N PRO A 86 15.86 -2.59 17.34
CA PRO A 86 14.85 -3.55 17.76
C PRO A 86 13.46 -2.91 17.85
N VAL A 87 12.45 -3.58 17.29
CA VAL A 87 11.04 -3.16 17.42
C VAL A 87 10.63 -3.01 18.89
N SER A 88 11.22 -3.85 19.76
CA SER A 88 10.95 -3.85 21.20
C SER A 88 11.35 -2.57 21.93
N TRP A 89 12.18 -1.71 21.34
CA TRP A 89 12.51 -0.40 21.94
C TRP A 89 11.29 0.56 21.90
N CYS A 90 10.47 0.47 20.86
CA CYS A 90 9.25 1.26 20.74
C CYS A 90 8.02 0.51 21.27
N ILE A 91 7.95 -0.81 21.02
CA ILE A 91 6.81 -1.67 21.37
C ILE A 91 7.32 -2.84 22.22
N PRO A 92 7.37 -2.68 23.55
CA PRO A 92 8.08 -3.63 24.45
C PRO A 92 7.60 -5.09 24.40
N THR A 93 6.35 -5.33 23.96
CA THR A 93 5.79 -6.68 23.82
C THR A 93 6.42 -7.49 22.69
N PHE A 94 7.20 -6.86 21.81
CA PHE A 94 8.01 -7.57 20.80
C PHE A 94 9.33 -8.14 21.35
N ARG A 95 9.63 -7.93 22.62
CA ARG A 95 10.74 -8.62 23.26
C ARG A 95 10.37 -10.09 23.51
N ASN A 96 11.31 -11.00 23.27
CA ASN A 96 11.15 -12.45 23.52
C ASN A 96 9.98 -13.07 22.72
N GLN A 97 9.88 -12.74 21.43
CA GLN A 97 8.85 -13.29 20.55
C GLN A 97 8.91 -14.81 20.45
N MET A 98 7.75 -15.43 20.27
CA MET A 98 7.62 -16.84 19.95
C MET A 98 7.33 -17.02 18.46
N VAL A 99 7.80 -18.12 17.91
CA VAL A 99 7.58 -18.54 16.51
C VAL A 99 6.72 -19.79 16.49
N ASP A 100 5.72 -19.82 15.61
CA ASP A 100 4.89 -20.99 15.32
C ASP A 100 5.61 -21.93 14.34
N ALA A 101 6.38 -22.87 14.89
CA ALA A 101 7.08 -23.90 14.14
C ALA A 101 6.15 -25.12 13.93
N ALA A 102 5.25 -25.05 12.94
CA ALA A 102 4.28 -26.09 12.61
C ALA A 102 3.40 -26.50 13.82
N GLY A 103 2.88 -25.53 14.56
CA GLY A 103 2.01 -25.72 15.72
C GLY A 103 2.75 -25.87 17.06
N LYS A 104 4.09 -25.92 17.05
CA LYS A 104 4.92 -25.88 18.26
C LYS A 104 5.52 -24.47 18.42
N LEU A 105 5.30 -23.86 19.56
CA LEU A 105 5.89 -22.57 19.88
C LEU A 105 7.35 -22.73 20.29
N VAL A 106 8.24 -22.02 19.61
CA VAL A 106 9.67 -21.95 19.94
C VAL A 106 10.09 -20.49 20.08
N PRO A 107 11.12 -20.16 20.88
CA PRO A 107 11.63 -18.80 20.96
C PRO A 107 12.14 -18.30 19.59
N ALA A 108 11.99 -17.00 19.34
CA ALA A 108 12.69 -16.36 18.25
C ALA A 108 14.21 -16.35 18.50
N GLU A 109 14.99 -16.62 17.45
CA GLU A 109 16.47 -16.68 17.54
C GLU A 109 17.10 -15.29 17.71
N ARG A 110 16.39 -14.23 17.30
CA ARG A 110 16.76 -12.83 17.52
C ARG A 110 15.51 -11.95 17.64
N GLU A 111 15.69 -10.75 18.15
CA GLU A 111 14.62 -9.75 18.11
C GLU A 111 14.33 -9.29 16.67
N LEU A 112 13.08 -8.86 16.45
CA LEU A 112 12.67 -8.15 15.22
C LEU A 112 13.34 -6.77 15.18
N ILE A 113 13.86 -6.40 14.02
CA ILE A 113 14.36 -5.05 13.75
C ILE A 113 13.41 -4.31 12.76
N LEU A 114 13.50 -2.99 12.67
CA LEU A 114 12.64 -2.19 11.82
C LEU A 114 12.76 -2.59 10.34
N GLN A 115 13.96 -3.01 9.89
CA GLN A 115 14.15 -3.50 8.53
C GLN A 115 13.35 -4.78 8.23
N ASP A 116 13.10 -5.65 9.23
CA ASP A 116 12.24 -6.83 9.04
C ASP A 116 10.79 -6.43 8.74
N LEU A 117 10.30 -5.34 9.37
CA LEU A 117 8.96 -4.80 9.09
C LEU A 117 8.87 -4.23 7.66
N LEU A 118 9.85 -3.44 7.25
CA LEU A 118 9.95 -2.85 5.92
C LEU A 118 10.03 -3.91 4.82
N ASN A 119 10.75 -5.00 5.07
CA ASN A 119 10.99 -6.04 4.08
C ASN A 119 9.94 -7.17 4.08
N MET A 120 8.92 -7.12 4.96
CA MET A 120 7.97 -8.22 5.16
C MET A 120 8.68 -9.55 5.51
N THR A 121 9.79 -9.47 6.27
CA THR A 121 10.55 -10.61 6.78
C THR A 121 10.39 -10.81 8.28
N SER A 122 9.44 -10.11 8.89
CA SER A 122 9.15 -10.17 10.31
C SER A 122 8.48 -11.48 10.76
N GLY A 123 7.69 -12.11 9.87
CA GLY A 123 6.83 -13.24 10.24
C GLY A 123 5.50 -12.84 10.90
N ILE A 124 5.17 -11.56 11.00
CA ILE A 124 3.88 -11.08 11.50
C ILE A 124 2.80 -11.36 10.45
N PRO A 125 1.77 -12.19 10.72
CA PRO A 125 0.79 -12.60 9.71
C PRO A 125 -0.29 -11.54 9.44
N TYR A 126 -1.00 -11.70 8.33
CA TYR A 126 -2.41 -11.33 8.22
C TYR A 126 -3.32 -12.49 8.69
N PRO A 127 -4.63 -12.23 8.93
CA PRO A 127 -5.59 -13.29 9.24
C PRO A 127 -5.66 -14.37 8.17
N ASP A 128 -5.67 -15.64 8.61
CA ASP A 128 -5.93 -16.80 7.78
C ASP A 128 -6.24 -18.01 8.71
N CYS A 129 -6.58 -19.17 8.15
CA CYS A 129 -6.92 -20.36 8.90
C CYS A 129 -5.81 -21.43 8.94
N HIS A 130 -4.68 -21.23 8.27
CA HIS A 130 -3.67 -22.27 8.06
C HIS A 130 -2.76 -22.53 9.27
N THR A 131 -2.38 -21.49 10.00
CA THR A 131 -1.43 -21.59 11.13
C THR A 131 -2.05 -21.09 12.44
N LEU A 132 -1.44 -21.43 13.57
CA LEU A 132 -1.85 -20.89 14.87
C LEU A 132 -1.72 -19.35 14.90
N SER A 133 -0.63 -18.83 14.36
CA SER A 133 -0.37 -17.38 14.30
C SER A 133 -1.46 -16.64 13.52
N GLN A 134 -1.83 -17.16 12.34
CA GLN A 134 -2.89 -16.57 11.49
C GLN A 134 -4.26 -16.62 12.15
N LYS A 135 -4.61 -17.74 12.80
CA LYS A 135 -5.87 -17.89 13.56
C LYS A 135 -5.95 -16.90 14.73
N LYS A 136 -4.86 -16.72 15.48
CA LYS A 136 -4.81 -15.73 16.56
C LYS A 136 -4.95 -14.29 16.03
N MET A 137 -4.30 -13.99 14.91
CA MET A 137 -4.47 -12.71 14.24
C MET A 137 -5.92 -12.50 13.79
N GLY A 138 -6.57 -13.55 13.22
CA GLY A 138 -7.98 -13.50 12.82
C GLY A 138 -8.90 -13.18 14.00
N ALA A 139 -8.78 -13.92 15.10
CA ALA A 139 -9.56 -13.66 16.31
C ALA A 139 -9.37 -12.24 16.86
N PHE A 140 -8.16 -11.69 16.73
CA PHE A 140 -7.90 -10.32 17.15
C PHE A 140 -8.55 -9.29 16.20
N TYR A 141 -8.53 -9.50 14.89
CA TYR A 141 -9.24 -8.63 13.95
C TYR A 141 -10.76 -8.70 14.14
N ASP A 142 -11.32 -9.87 14.48
CA ASP A 142 -12.74 -10.00 14.83
C ASP A 142 -13.09 -9.17 16.09
N GLU A 143 -12.22 -9.18 17.10
CA GLU A 143 -12.36 -8.32 18.29
C GLU A 143 -12.28 -6.84 17.89
N ILE A 144 -11.32 -6.43 17.07
CA ILE A 144 -11.18 -5.05 16.59
C ILE A 144 -12.47 -4.61 15.90
N ASN A 145 -12.97 -5.42 14.95
CA ASN A 145 -14.21 -5.11 14.22
C ASN A 145 -15.40 -4.96 15.17
N THR A 146 -15.50 -5.81 16.20
CA THR A 146 -16.55 -5.71 17.22
C THR A 146 -16.45 -4.41 18.03
N ARG A 147 -15.23 -3.95 18.32
CA ARG A 147 -14.97 -2.74 19.12
C ARG A 147 -15.05 -1.45 18.33
N LEU A 148 -15.07 -1.46 17.00
CA LEU A 148 -15.10 -0.25 16.16
C LEU A 148 -16.25 0.72 16.51
N SER A 149 -17.39 0.21 16.96
CA SER A 149 -18.58 1.00 17.30
C SER A 149 -18.76 1.24 18.79
N THR A 150 -17.79 0.88 19.62
CA THR A 150 -17.84 1.06 21.07
C THR A 150 -17.12 2.35 21.50
N ASP A 151 -17.26 2.72 22.80
CA ASP A 151 -16.52 3.83 23.40
C ASP A 151 -15.03 3.52 23.61
N HIS A 152 -14.61 2.27 23.40
CA HIS A 152 -13.24 1.78 23.59
C HIS A 152 -12.75 1.03 22.33
N PRO A 153 -12.65 1.71 21.16
CA PRO A 153 -12.07 1.09 19.98
C PRO A 153 -10.58 0.79 20.21
N VAL A 154 -10.07 -0.25 19.57
CA VAL A 154 -8.63 -0.54 19.56
C VAL A 154 -7.91 0.59 18.83
N ASP A 155 -6.89 1.17 19.45
CA ASP A 155 -6.03 2.17 18.82
C ASP A 155 -4.76 1.55 18.21
N THR A 156 -3.96 2.36 17.52
CA THR A 156 -2.73 1.92 16.84
C THR A 156 -1.73 1.31 17.83
N GLN A 157 -1.61 1.87 19.02
CA GLN A 157 -0.65 1.38 20.02
C GLN A 157 -1.15 0.09 20.69
N GLU A 158 -2.44 0.01 21.03
CA GLU A 158 -3.05 -1.23 21.56
C GLU A 158 -2.92 -2.36 20.52
N PHE A 159 -3.17 -2.05 19.22
CA PHE A 159 -2.98 -3.03 18.14
C PHE A 159 -1.57 -3.62 18.16
N ALA A 160 -0.55 -2.77 18.14
CA ALA A 160 0.83 -3.22 18.10
C ALA A 160 1.24 -3.99 19.37
N MET A 161 0.86 -3.48 20.55
CA MET A 161 1.13 -4.14 21.83
C MET A 161 0.50 -5.53 21.91
N ARG A 162 -0.74 -5.69 21.44
CA ARG A 162 -1.46 -6.96 21.44
C ARG A 162 -0.88 -7.95 20.43
N VAL A 163 -0.57 -7.50 19.21
CA VAL A 163 0.11 -8.35 18.22
C VAL A 163 1.43 -8.87 18.78
N GLY A 164 2.26 -8.00 19.35
CA GLY A 164 3.52 -8.39 19.95
C GLY A 164 3.39 -9.35 21.14
N LYS A 165 2.30 -9.28 21.90
CA LYS A 165 2.06 -10.14 23.07
C LYS A 165 1.44 -11.49 22.72
N ASP A 166 0.43 -11.49 21.84
CA ASP A 166 -0.53 -12.59 21.71
C ASP A 166 -0.34 -13.40 20.42
N VAL A 167 0.33 -12.83 19.39
CA VAL A 167 0.46 -13.43 18.06
C VAL A 167 1.90 -13.93 17.83
N PRO A 168 2.15 -15.23 17.79
CA PRO A 168 3.47 -15.76 17.43
C PRO A 168 3.83 -15.42 15.98
N LEU A 169 5.12 -15.33 15.69
CA LEU A 169 5.61 -15.13 14.32
C LEU A 169 5.44 -16.42 13.51
N LEU A 170 5.26 -16.28 12.17
CA LEU A 170 5.16 -17.44 11.27
C LEU A 170 6.45 -18.19 11.06
N PHE A 171 7.59 -17.53 11.26
CA PHE A 171 8.94 -18.07 11.05
C PHE A 171 9.97 -17.21 11.79
N GLN A 172 11.21 -17.70 11.86
CA GLN A 172 12.32 -16.96 12.48
C GLN A 172 12.56 -15.62 11.75
N PRO A 173 12.68 -14.50 12.48
CA PRO A 173 12.86 -13.17 11.91
C PRO A 173 13.96 -13.12 10.87
N GLY A 174 13.66 -12.50 9.70
CA GLY A 174 14.60 -12.31 8.62
C GLY A 174 14.88 -13.54 7.76
N THR A 175 14.20 -14.67 7.95
CA THR A 175 14.52 -15.91 7.22
C THR A 175 13.73 -16.08 5.92
N ARG A 176 12.55 -15.49 5.81
CA ARG A 176 11.64 -15.63 4.67
C ARG A 176 10.81 -14.38 4.48
N TRP A 177 10.37 -14.11 3.28
CA TRP A 177 9.34 -13.12 3.00
C TRP A 177 7.95 -13.72 3.22
N SER A 178 7.08 -12.95 3.87
CA SER A 178 5.65 -13.26 3.97
C SER A 178 4.87 -11.97 4.19
N TYR A 179 3.89 -11.75 3.31
CA TYR A 179 3.05 -10.56 3.40
C TYR A 179 2.15 -10.59 4.64
N GLY A 180 2.14 -9.49 5.40
CA GLY A 180 1.41 -9.43 6.65
C GLY A 180 1.28 -8.01 7.22
N ALA A 181 0.91 -7.92 8.51
CA ALA A 181 0.62 -6.67 9.21
C ALA A 181 1.88 -5.88 9.67
N SER A 182 3.05 -6.15 9.07
CA SER A 182 4.31 -5.48 9.43
C SER A 182 4.23 -3.95 9.33
N ALA A 183 3.54 -3.43 8.31
CA ALA A 183 3.42 -1.98 8.11
C ALA A 183 2.50 -1.32 9.16
N ASP A 184 1.57 -2.05 9.75
CA ASP A 184 0.73 -1.58 10.85
C ASP A 184 1.56 -1.43 12.13
N ILE A 185 2.43 -2.42 12.42
CA ILE A 185 3.39 -2.33 13.53
C ILE A 185 4.39 -1.19 13.29
N LEU A 186 4.87 -1.03 12.07
CA LEU A 186 5.75 0.09 11.71
C LEU A 186 5.03 1.43 11.94
N GLY A 187 3.75 1.55 11.61
CA GLY A 187 2.93 2.73 11.91
C GLY A 187 2.95 3.09 13.41
N ALA A 188 2.76 2.09 14.29
CA ALA A 188 2.84 2.30 15.73
C ALA A 188 4.25 2.71 16.20
N VAL A 189 5.32 2.16 15.59
CA VAL A 189 6.69 2.60 15.85
C VAL A 189 6.87 4.06 15.46
N LEU A 190 6.37 4.47 14.28
CA LEU A 190 6.49 5.86 13.82
C LEU A 190 5.76 6.84 14.74
N GLU A 191 4.59 6.49 15.30
CA GLU A 191 3.92 7.29 16.32
C GLU A 191 4.81 7.48 17.57
N ARG A 192 5.44 6.41 18.06
CA ARG A 192 6.35 6.48 19.21
C ARG A 192 7.58 7.34 18.97
N VAL A 193 8.16 7.20 17.77
CA VAL A 193 9.39 7.94 17.41
C VAL A 193 9.11 9.43 17.18
N SER A 194 7.91 9.78 16.71
CA SER A 194 7.54 11.14 16.35
C SER A 194 6.76 11.89 17.42
N ASP A 195 6.23 11.21 18.44
CA ASP A 195 5.25 11.72 19.40
C ASP A 195 3.99 12.32 18.74
N LEU A 196 3.61 11.82 17.57
CA LEU A 196 2.42 12.24 16.81
C LEU A 196 1.58 11.02 16.42
N PRO A 197 0.24 11.13 16.40
CA PRO A 197 -0.61 10.14 15.72
C PRO A 197 -0.22 10.01 14.25
N LEU A 198 -0.39 8.81 13.68
CA LEU A 198 0.12 8.50 12.33
C LEU A 198 -0.50 9.40 11.25
N ASP A 199 -1.78 9.77 11.37
CA ASP A 199 -2.44 10.69 10.44
C ASP A 199 -1.83 12.10 10.48
N GLU A 200 -1.49 12.59 11.65
CA GLU A 200 -0.83 13.89 11.82
C GLU A 200 0.62 13.86 11.33
N LEU A 201 1.33 12.76 11.59
CA LEU A 201 2.69 12.55 11.08
C LEU A 201 2.71 12.55 9.55
N PHE A 202 1.84 11.78 8.90
CA PHE A 202 1.77 11.72 7.44
C PHE A 202 1.36 13.08 6.85
N ARG A 203 0.41 13.75 7.47
CA ARG A 203 -0.01 15.09 7.05
C ARG A 203 1.14 16.09 7.14
N LYS A 204 1.90 16.07 8.24
CA LYS A 204 3.06 16.97 8.46
C LYS A 204 4.20 16.69 7.48
N LEU A 205 4.56 15.42 7.30
CA LEU A 205 5.75 15.05 6.53
C LEU A 205 5.50 14.99 5.03
N ILE A 206 4.31 14.59 4.60
CA ILE A 206 4.04 14.21 3.20
C ILE A 206 2.86 14.97 2.62
N PHE A 207 1.66 14.90 3.23
CA PHE A 207 0.46 15.37 2.57
C PHE A 207 0.42 16.88 2.39
N THR A 208 0.68 17.65 3.47
CA THR A 208 0.72 19.12 3.40
C THR A 208 1.83 19.64 2.48
N PRO A 209 3.10 19.16 2.59
CA PRO A 209 4.17 19.60 1.71
C PRO A 209 3.94 19.31 0.23
N LEU A 210 3.24 18.22 -0.10
CA LEU A 210 2.91 17.85 -1.48
C LEU A 210 1.56 18.38 -1.97
N GLY A 211 0.78 19.04 -1.11
CA GLY A 211 -0.54 19.56 -1.44
C GLY A 211 -1.63 18.48 -1.61
N MET A 212 -1.48 17.32 -0.96
CA MET A 212 -2.43 16.19 -0.98
C MET A 212 -3.59 16.46 0.00
N LYS A 213 -4.59 17.21 -0.44
CA LYS A 213 -5.68 17.75 0.40
C LYS A 213 -6.81 16.76 0.68
N ASP A 214 -6.89 15.71 -0.12
CA ASP A 214 -7.94 14.69 -0.09
C ASP A 214 -7.40 13.32 0.38
N THR A 215 -6.17 13.28 0.90
CA THR A 215 -5.55 12.07 1.42
C THR A 215 -5.59 12.08 2.94
N ASP A 216 -6.25 11.07 3.54
CA ASP A 216 -6.36 10.93 4.99
C ASP A 216 -6.80 9.49 5.35
N PHE A 217 -6.95 9.20 6.64
CA PHE A 217 -7.49 7.94 7.16
C PHE A 217 -9.02 7.93 7.30
N TYR A 218 -9.70 9.01 6.98
CA TYR A 218 -11.16 9.13 7.00
C TYR A 218 -11.63 10.16 5.98
N VAL A 219 -12.95 10.17 5.72
CA VAL A 219 -13.59 11.09 4.76
C VAL A 219 -14.52 12.03 5.53
N PRO A 220 -14.20 13.33 5.62
CA PRO A 220 -15.08 14.34 6.16
C PRO A 220 -16.46 14.33 5.46
N GLU A 221 -17.49 14.77 6.18
CA GLU A 221 -18.89 14.64 5.72
C GLU A 221 -19.13 15.28 4.36
N GLU A 222 -18.58 16.45 4.14
CA GLU A 222 -18.68 17.21 2.90
C GLU A 222 -18.02 16.53 1.70
N LYS A 223 -17.07 15.62 1.94
CA LYS A 223 -16.34 14.86 0.89
C LYS A 223 -16.94 13.48 0.62
N ARG A 224 -17.83 12.96 1.48
CA ARG A 224 -18.40 11.60 1.36
C ARG A 224 -19.10 11.32 0.04
N PRO A 225 -19.79 12.27 -0.59
CA PRO A 225 -20.40 12.03 -1.90
C PRO A 225 -19.38 11.64 -3.00
N ARG A 226 -18.09 11.91 -2.78
CA ARG A 226 -17.01 11.59 -3.71
C ARG A 226 -16.40 10.20 -3.48
N LEU A 227 -16.76 9.49 -2.39
CA LEU A 227 -16.22 8.18 -2.08
C LEU A 227 -16.80 7.13 -3.03
N ALA A 228 -15.94 6.47 -3.80
CA ALA A 228 -16.36 5.42 -4.72
C ALA A 228 -16.96 4.23 -3.98
N GLN A 229 -18.01 3.63 -4.56
CA GLN A 229 -18.58 2.39 -4.08
C GLN A 229 -17.59 1.23 -4.27
N LEU A 230 -17.40 0.43 -3.24
CA LEU A 230 -16.55 -0.76 -3.31
C LEU A 230 -17.36 -1.94 -3.86
N TYR A 231 -16.73 -2.71 -4.76
CA TYR A 231 -17.30 -3.90 -5.38
C TYR A 231 -16.39 -5.12 -5.18
N ALA A 232 -17.00 -6.28 -5.13
CA ALA A 232 -16.31 -7.57 -5.16
C ALA A 232 -16.98 -8.53 -6.15
N TRP A 233 -16.24 -9.56 -6.59
CA TRP A 233 -16.77 -10.60 -7.43
C TRP A 233 -17.70 -11.53 -6.67
N GLY A 234 -18.96 -11.59 -7.07
CA GLY A 234 -19.96 -12.54 -6.61
C GLY A 234 -20.31 -13.57 -7.69
N LYS A 235 -21.30 -14.42 -7.41
CA LYS A 235 -21.73 -15.48 -8.35
C LYS A 235 -22.24 -14.94 -9.70
N ASN A 236 -22.84 -13.75 -9.70
CA ASN A 236 -23.50 -13.16 -10.88
C ASN A 236 -22.73 -11.92 -11.41
N GLY A 237 -21.47 -11.75 -11.09
CA GLY A 237 -20.66 -10.58 -11.46
C GLY A 237 -20.31 -9.69 -10.26
N LEU A 238 -19.96 -8.45 -10.54
CA LEU A 238 -19.62 -7.49 -9.48
C LEU A 238 -20.86 -7.13 -8.65
N GLN A 239 -20.70 -7.15 -7.35
CA GLN A 239 -21.69 -6.76 -6.34
C GLN A 239 -21.06 -5.85 -5.31
N ILE A 240 -21.89 -5.05 -4.61
CA ILE A 240 -21.41 -4.17 -3.53
C ILE A 240 -20.72 -5.01 -2.46
N GLU A 241 -19.53 -4.58 -2.09
CA GLU A 241 -18.77 -5.14 -0.97
C GLU A 241 -18.92 -4.21 0.24
N PRO A 242 -19.40 -4.72 1.38
CA PRO A 242 -19.59 -3.88 2.57
C PRO A 242 -18.26 -3.57 3.27
N ASP A 243 -18.16 -2.39 3.92
CA ASP A 243 -17.17 -2.11 4.95
C ASP A 243 -17.67 -2.68 6.31
N PRO A 244 -16.80 -2.91 7.32
CA PRO A 244 -15.35 -2.69 7.36
C PRO A 244 -14.51 -3.93 6.99
N HIS A 245 -13.22 -3.68 6.70
CA HIS A 245 -12.22 -4.74 6.49
C HIS A 245 -10.97 -4.46 7.33
N LEU A 246 -10.32 -5.49 7.84
CA LEU A 246 -9.04 -5.41 8.57
C LEU A 246 -9.02 -4.35 9.69
N GLY A 247 -10.08 -4.26 10.48
CA GLY A 247 -10.17 -3.29 11.58
C GLY A 247 -10.36 -1.84 11.16
N MET A 248 -10.50 -1.57 9.87
CA MET A 248 -10.77 -0.23 9.37
C MET A 248 -12.26 0.08 9.45
N THR A 249 -12.57 1.34 9.78
CA THR A 249 -13.95 1.83 9.83
C THR A 249 -14.55 1.97 8.43
N ASP A 250 -15.80 2.39 8.37
CA ASP A 250 -16.48 2.82 7.14
C ASP A 250 -15.97 4.20 6.64
N TYR A 251 -14.85 4.66 7.15
CA TYR A 251 -14.19 5.94 6.84
C TYR A 251 -15.00 7.21 7.16
N ARG A 252 -16.13 7.11 7.87
CA ARG A 252 -16.98 8.27 8.21
C ARG A 252 -16.50 9.06 9.42
N LYS A 253 -15.60 8.48 10.21
CA LYS A 253 -15.03 9.12 11.40
C LYS A 253 -13.52 8.92 11.43
N ARG A 254 -12.80 9.85 12.06
CA ARG A 254 -11.38 9.64 12.36
C ARG A 254 -11.23 8.37 13.20
N PRO A 255 -10.50 7.37 12.72
CA PRO A 255 -10.37 6.10 13.42
C PRO A 255 -9.46 6.24 14.65
N ALA A 256 -9.58 5.30 15.59
CA ALA A 256 -8.58 5.13 16.66
C ALA A 256 -7.35 4.35 16.16
N PHE A 257 -7.58 3.37 15.28
CA PHE A 257 -6.53 2.56 14.65
C PHE A 257 -6.15 3.15 13.29
N PHE A 258 -4.97 3.76 13.22
CA PHE A 258 -4.38 4.22 11.95
C PHE A 258 -3.55 3.10 11.33
N SER A 259 -4.17 2.33 10.43
CA SER A 259 -3.45 1.24 9.76
C SER A 259 -2.38 1.80 8.81
N GLY A 260 -1.12 1.65 9.18
CA GLY A 260 0.03 1.97 8.32
C GLY A 260 0.14 1.04 7.10
N GLY A 261 -0.59 -0.07 7.11
CA GLY A 261 -0.65 -1.05 6.04
C GLY A 261 -1.78 -0.85 5.04
N ALA A 262 -2.90 -0.17 5.44
CA ALA A 262 -4.11 -0.18 4.61
C ALA A 262 -5.08 0.99 4.82
N GLY A 263 -4.81 1.93 5.75
CA GLY A 263 -5.83 2.86 6.25
C GLY A 263 -6.16 4.05 5.37
N LEU A 264 -5.38 4.38 4.35
CA LEU A 264 -5.55 5.63 3.60
C LEU A 264 -6.71 5.60 2.60
N ILE A 265 -7.36 6.76 2.52
CA ILE A 265 -8.19 7.21 1.40
C ILE A 265 -7.39 8.23 0.61
N SER A 266 -7.52 8.24 -0.72
CA SER A 266 -6.88 9.25 -1.56
C SER A 266 -7.63 9.45 -2.88
N THR A 267 -7.20 10.41 -3.68
CA THR A 267 -7.65 10.64 -5.06
C THR A 267 -6.51 10.35 -6.05
N LEU A 268 -6.85 10.24 -7.33
CA LEU A 268 -5.85 10.14 -8.40
C LEU A 268 -4.88 11.33 -8.36
N SER A 269 -5.40 12.54 -8.19
CA SER A 269 -4.63 13.79 -8.19
C SER A 269 -3.66 13.84 -7.01
N ASP A 270 -4.11 13.49 -5.81
CA ASP A 270 -3.27 13.52 -4.62
C ASP A 270 -2.16 12.46 -4.66
N TYR A 271 -2.54 11.21 -4.96
CA TYR A 271 -1.54 10.14 -5.01
C TYR A 271 -0.52 10.34 -6.13
N ALA A 272 -0.91 11.06 -7.21
CA ALA A 272 0.02 11.49 -8.26
C ALA A 272 1.12 12.43 -7.74
N GLN A 273 0.83 13.33 -6.79
CA GLN A 273 1.86 14.19 -6.20
C GLN A 273 2.91 13.34 -5.48
N PHE A 274 2.48 12.36 -4.68
CA PHE A 274 3.38 11.45 -4.00
C PHE A 274 4.20 10.60 -4.99
N ALA A 275 3.55 9.98 -5.97
CA ALA A 275 4.22 9.15 -6.98
C ALA A 275 5.23 9.98 -7.82
N ASN A 276 4.90 11.23 -8.15
CA ASN A 276 5.80 12.14 -8.85
C ASN A 276 7.01 12.56 -7.98
N ALA A 277 6.82 12.76 -6.67
CA ALA A 277 7.95 12.98 -5.75
C ALA A 277 8.90 11.78 -5.73
N LEU A 278 8.36 10.54 -5.74
CA LEU A 278 9.18 9.34 -5.86
C LEU A 278 9.90 9.24 -7.20
N ALA A 279 9.23 9.55 -8.32
CA ALA A 279 9.84 9.60 -9.66
C ALA A 279 10.93 10.67 -9.76
N GLY A 280 10.75 11.79 -9.05
CA GLY A 280 11.72 12.89 -8.94
C GLY A 280 12.86 12.65 -7.95
N ARG A 281 13.06 11.40 -7.53
CA ARG A 281 14.13 11.02 -6.59
C ARG A 281 14.02 11.76 -5.24
N GLY A 282 12.81 11.81 -4.72
CA GLY A 282 12.46 12.51 -3.48
C GLY A 282 12.15 14.00 -3.65
N LEU A 283 12.38 14.59 -4.83
CA LEU A 283 12.05 15.99 -5.14
C LEU A 283 10.73 16.09 -5.90
N HIS A 284 9.75 16.78 -5.35
CA HIS A 284 8.53 17.15 -6.03
C HIS A 284 8.69 18.50 -6.73
N LYS A 285 8.77 18.47 -8.07
CA LYS A 285 9.11 19.63 -8.90
C LYS A 285 8.09 20.78 -8.75
N ALA A 286 6.80 20.46 -8.71
CA ALA A 286 5.74 21.46 -8.70
C ALA A 286 5.67 22.28 -7.41
N SER A 287 5.93 21.67 -6.23
CA SER A 287 5.97 22.39 -4.94
C SER A 287 7.39 22.78 -4.51
N GLY A 288 8.43 22.28 -5.17
CA GLY A 288 9.81 22.42 -4.72
C GLY A 288 10.15 21.60 -3.47
N THR A 289 9.21 20.81 -2.96
CA THR A 289 9.37 20.00 -1.75
C THR A 289 10.32 18.84 -2.00
N ARG A 290 11.27 18.63 -1.11
CA ARG A 290 12.10 17.42 -1.05
C ARG A 290 11.69 16.59 0.17
N LEU A 291 11.18 15.38 -0.07
CA LEU A 291 10.83 14.46 1.01
C LEU A 291 12.07 13.89 1.69
N PHE A 292 13.06 13.48 0.91
CA PHE A 292 14.35 12.95 1.39
C PHE A 292 15.43 13.11 0.32
N GLY A 293 16.69 12.93 0.71
CA GLY A 293 17.84 12.99 -0.18
C GLY A 293 17.91 11.83 -1.17
N GLU A 294 18.73 11.98 -2.23
CA GLU A 294 18.86 10.96 -3.27
C GLU A 294 19.46 9.64 -2.75
N GLY A 295 20.31 9.68 -1.72
CA GLY A 295 20.85 8.50 -1.07
C GLY A 295 19.76 7.67 -0.41
N THR A 296 18.89 8.33 0.35
CA THR A 296 17.72 7.71 1.02
C THR A 296 16.72 7.18 0.00
N TRP A 297 16.46 7.92 -1.09
CA TRP A 297 15.63 7.46 -2.18
C TRP A 297 16.18 6.19 -2.84
N ARG A 298 17.49 6.14 -3.14
CA ARG A 298 18.12 4.94 -3.70
C ARG A 298 17.96 3.74 -2.78
N TYR A 299 18.14 3.94 -1.48
CA TYR A 299 17.94 2.87 -0.50
C TYR A 299 16.47 2.40 -0.49
N LEU A 300 15.50 3.33 -0.53
CA LEU A 300 14.07 3.01 -0.54
C LEU A 300 13.70 2.07 -1.68
N ILE A 301 14.21 2.28 -2.89
CA ILE A 301 13.88 1.50 -4.09
C ILE A 301 14.82 0.31 -4.34
N THR A 302 15.82 0.10 -3.48
CA THR A 302 16.77 -1.01 -3.67
C THR A 302 16.15 -2.34 -3.26
N PRO A 303 16.31 -3.41 -4.08
CA PRO A 303 15.98 -4.78 -3.68
C PRO A 303 16.66 -5.17 -2.36
N GLN A 304 15.88 -5.65 -1.38
CA GLN A 304 16.40 -5.95 -0.05
C GLN A 304 16.45 -7.46 0.26
N LEU A 305 15.74 -8.29 -0.49
CA LEU A 305 15.62 -9.70 -0.18
C LEU A 305 16.80 -10.52 -0.73
N SER A 306 17.40 -11.33 0.14
CA SER A 306 18.32 -12.39 -0.25
C SER A 306 17.61 -13.48 -1.08
N PRO A 307 18.34 -14.30 -1.86
CA PRO A 307 17.74 -15.41 -2.61
C PRO A 307 16.91 -16.35 -1.73
N ARG A 308 17.33 -16.61 -0.49
CA ARG A 308 16.60 -17.45 0.47
C ARG A 308 15.26 -16.81 0.86
N GLN A 309 15.25 -15.53 1.16
CA GLN A 309 14.02 -14.81 1.55
C GLN A 309 13.01 -14.76 0.40
N LYS A 310 13.48 -14.61 -0.85
CA LYS A 310 12.63 -14.59 -2.05
C LYS A 310 11.83 -15.88 -2.27
N THR A 311 12.24 -17.00 -1.71
CA THR A 311 11.48 -18.27 -1.81
C THR A 311 10.10 -18.18 -1.18
N GLY A 312 9.82 -17.17 -0.35
CA GLY A 312 8.51 -16.88 0.20
C GLY A 312 7.59 -16.06 -0.74
N ILE A 313 8.13 -15.53 -1.86
CA ILE A 313 7.32 -14.80 -2.85
C ILE A 313 6.70 -15.84 -3.81
N ASP A 314 5.48 -16.26 -3.50
CA ASP A 314 4.73 -17.28 -4.25
C ASP A 314 3.54 -16.69 -5.04
N TRP A 315 3.34 -15.37 -5.01
CA TRP A 315 2.26 -14.71 -5.71
C TRP A 315 2.54 -14.60 -7.22
N PRO A 316 1.63 -15.09 -8.09
CA PRO A 316 1.83 -15.06 -9.54
C PRO A 316 2.11 -13.67 -10.11
N GLN A 317 1.47 -12.62 -9.55
CA GLN A 317 1.64 -11.23 -9.94
C GLN A 317 3.00 -10.64 -9.56
N LEU A 318 3.75 -11.29 -8.67
CA LEU A 318 5.10 -10.90 -8.28
C LEU A 318 6.20 -11.71 -9.00
N LYS A 319 5.82 -12.55 -9.98
CA LYS A 319 6.80 -13.24 -10.82
C LYS A 319 7.69 -12.22 -11.51
N GLY A 320 9.00 -12.37 -11.39
CA GLY A 320 9.99 -11.42 -11.92
C GLY A 320 10.29 -10.22 -11.01
N TYR A 321 9.57 -10.11 -9.90
CA TYR A 321 9.80 -9.09 -8.89
C TYR A 321 10.57 -9.61 -7.68
N THR A 322 11.20 -8.69 -6.99
CA THR A 322 11.62 -8.80 -5.59
C THR A 322 10.86 -7.79 -4.74
N TYR A 323 11.25 -7.70 -3.47
CA TYR A 323 10.62 -6.81 -2.50
C TYR A 323 11.67 -6.10 -1.63
N GLY A 324 11.33 -4.93 -1.11
CA GLY A 324 12.10 -4.20 -0.13
C GLY A 324 11.42 -2.89 0.23
N ASN A 325 11.54 -2.50 1.49
CA ASN A 325 11.02 -1.22 1.98
C ASN A 325 9.54 -0.98 1.62
N LEU A 326 8.68 -2.02 1.80
CA LEU A 326 7.25 -2.01 1.49
C LEU A 326 6.89 -1.75 0.01
N LEU A 327 7.84 -1.96 -0.90
CA LEU A 327 7.68 -1.83 -2.34
C LEU A 327 8.06 -3.14 -3.04
N ARG A 328 7.36 -3.47 -4.14
CA ARG A 328 7.89 -4.42 -5.13
C ARG A 328 8.88 -3.71 -6.03
N VAL A 329 9.90 -4.41 -6.48
CA VAL A 329 10.90 -3.92 -7.44
C VAL A 329 11.07 -4.95 -8.55
N LEU A 330 10.97 -4.53 -9.81
CA LEU A 330 11.10 -5.40 -10.97
C LEU A 330 12.56 -5.75 -11.21
N GLU A 331 12.93 -7.03 -11.08
CA GLU A 331 14.28 -7.52 -11.37
C GLU A 331 14.39 -8.17 -12.76
N ASN A 332 13.38 -8.92 -13.17
CA ASN A 332 13.40 -9.70 -14.40
C ASN A 332 12.14 -9.47 -15.24
N PRO A 333 12.13 -8.45 -16.13
CA PRO A 333 11.01 -8.17 -17.02
C PRO A 333 10.57 -9.36 -17.88
N ALA A 334 11.50 -10.18 -18.33
CA ALA A 334 11.19 -11.33 -19.17
C ALA A 334 10.37 -12.40 -18.43
N ALA A 335 10.60 -12.57 -17.12
CA ALA A 335 9.85 -13.54 -16.32
C ALA A 335 8.36 -13.22 -16.22
N CYS A 336 7.96 -11.95 -16.29
CA CYS A 336 6.56 -11.50 -16.27
C CYS A 336 6.05 -11.01 -17.63
N CYS A 337 6.79 -11.27 -18.71
CA CYS A 337 6.41 -10.93 -20.09
C CYS A 337 6.02 -9.45 -20.25
N THR A 338 6.84 -8.53 -19.74
CA THR A 338 6.60 -7.10 -19.77
C THR A 338 7.74 -6.35 -20.45
N CYS A 339 7.43 -5.22 -21.10
CA CYS A 339 8.42 -4.28 -21.63
C CYS A 339 8.81 -3.18 -20.64
N VAL A 340 8.30 -3.23 -19.41
CA VAL A 340 8.66 -2.31 -18.34
C VAL A 340 10.12 -2.50 -17.97
N PRO A 341 10.94 -1.44 -17.81
CA PRO A 341 12.36 -1.60 -17.51
C PRO A 341 12.59 -2.17 -16.09
N ALA A 342 13.67 -2.94 -15.95
CA ALA A 342 14.12 -3.40 -14.64
C ALA A 342 14.37 -2.21 -13.70
N GLY A 343 14.10 -2.38 -12.40
CA GLY A 343 14.15 -1.30 -11.44
C GLY A 343 12.82 -0.54 -11.27
N GLU A 344 11.80 -0.81 -12.12
CA GLU A 344 10.46 -0.31 -11.86
C GLU A 344 10.02 -0.74 -10.46
N PHE A 345 9.45 0.19 -9.70
CA PHE A 345 8.97 -0.06 -8.36
C PHE A 345 7.57 0.51 -8.14
N GLY A 346 6.88 0.01 -7.13
CA GLY A 346 5.54 0.48 -6.76
C GLY A 346 4.83 -0.49 -5.82
N TRP A 347 3.53 -0.35 -5.73
CA TRP A 347 2.67 -1.29 -5.00
C TRP A 347 1.24 -1.20 -5.51
N ASP A 348 0.35 -1.97 -4.90
CA ASP A 348 -1.06 -2.02 -5.20
C ASP A 348 -1.92 -2.19 -3.95
N GLY A 349 -3.22 -1.93 -4.07
CA GLY A 349 -4.21 -2.10 -3.02
C GLY A 349 -5.16 -3.25 -3.31
N TRP A 350 -5.61 -3.95 -2.27
CA TRP A 350 -6.58 -5.04 -2.39
C TRP A 350 -7.87 -4.64 -3.13
N THR A 351 -8.30 -3.40 -2.98
CA THR A 351 -9.49 -2.84 -3.64
C THR A 351 -9.23 -2.32 -5.05
N GLY A 352 -8.06 -2.60 -5.62
CA GLY A 352 -7.76 -2.35 -7.01
C GLY A 352 -6.81 -1.20 -7.35
N PRO A 353 -6.56 -0.21 -6.49
CA PRO A 353 -5.59 0.85 -6.77
C PRO A 353 -4.20 0.27 -7.06
N TYR A 354 -3.51 0.90 -8.00
CA TYR A 354 -2.19 0.47 -8.47
C TYR A 354 -1.34 1.66 -8.87
N PHE A 355 -0.06 1.64 -8.53
CA PHE A 355 0.92 2.55 -9.11
C PHE A 355 2.25 1.85 -9.40
N CYS A 356 2.96 2.37 -10.37
CA CYS A 356 4.36 2.05 -10.59
C CYS A 356 5.13 3.26 -11.12
N VAL A 357 6.44 3.23 -10.85
CA VAL A 357 7.40 4.26 -11.21
C VAL A 357 8.60 3.61 -11.85
N SER A 358 8.98 4.03 -13.05
CA SER A 358 10.27 3.72 -13.64
C SER A 358 11.28 4.80 -13.21
N PRO A 359 12.36 4.44 -12.51
CA PRO A 359 13.38 5.41 -12.09
C PRO A 359 14.27 5.88 -13.24
N GLU A 360 14.34 5.12 -14.33
CA GLU A 360 15.21 5.40 -15.48
C GLU A 360 14.73 6.64 -16.25
N ASP A 361 13.48 6.65 -16.66
CA ASP A 361 12.86 7.71 -17.46
C ASP A 361 11.86 8.57 -16.69
N GLN A 362 11.72 8.32 -15.38
CA GLN A 362 10.78 8.99 -14.47
C GLN A 362 9.31 8.90 -14.94
N THR A 363 8.95 7.77 -15.53
CA THR A 363 7.56 7.49 -15.92
C THR A 363 6.78 6.96 -14.71
N VAL A 364 5.60 7.53 -14.48
CA VAL A 364 4.63 7.10 -13.47
C VAL A 364 3.37 6.63 -14.18
N LEU A 365 2.87 5.47 -13.80
CA LEU A 365 1.52 5.02 -14.11
C LEU A 365 0.73 4.89 -12.81
N LEU A 366 -0.44 5.52 -12.78
CA LEU A 366 -1.47 5.37 -11.76
C LEU A 366 -2.73 4.79 -12.38
N TYR A 367 -3.34 3.84 -11.67
CA TYR A 367 -4.65 3.28 -12.01
C TYR A 367 -5.44 3.09 -10.73
N LEU A 368 -6.61 3.71 -10.63
CA LEU A 368 -7.47 3.63 -9.46
C LEU A 368 -8.83 3.07 -9.87
N VAL A 369 -9.22 2.02 -9.17
CA VAL A 369 -10.52 1.33 -9.29
C VAL A 369 -10.96 0.89 -7.90
N GLN A 370 -12.24 0.60 -7.69
CA GLN A 370 -12.75 0.06 -6.43
C GLN A 370 -13.40 -1.30 -6.65
N VAL A 371 -12.54 -2.28 -6.96
CA VAL A 371 -12.92 -3.70 -7.13
C VAL A 371 -11.92 -4.57 -6.38
N CYS A 372 -12.40 -5.39 -5.44
CA CYS A 372 -11.53 -6.33 -4.71
C CYS A 372 -10.77 -7.25 -5.68
N GLY A 373 -9.45 -7.29 -5.56
CA GLY A 373 -8.55 -8.00 -6.47
C GLY A 373 -8.32 -7.31 -7.82
N GLY A 374 -8.85 -6.10 -8.05
CA GLY A 374 -8.73 -5.38 -9.33
C GLY A 374 -7.30 -5.01 -9.74
N SER A 375 -6.39 -4.85 -8.77
CA SER A 375 -4.97 -4.55 -9.02
C SER A 375 -4.20 -5.68 -9.71
N THR A 376 -4.70 -6.90 -9.66
CA THR A 376 -4.09 -8.08 -10.30
C THR A 376 -4.75 -8.47 -11.63
N SER A 377 -5.66 -7.62 -12.14
CA SER A 377 -6.38 -7.86 -13.39
C SER A 377 -5.50 -7.70 -14.62
N ASP A 378 -5.93 -8.27 -15.75
CA ASP A 378 -5.28 -8.08 -17.06
C ASP A 378 -5.29 -6.62 -17.54
N ILE A 379 -6.17 -5.79 -16.99
CA ILE A 379 -6.22 -4.34 -17.25
C ILE A 379 -4.91 -3.69 -16.82
N VAL A 380 -4.41 -3.98 -15.62
CA VAL A 380 -3.14 -3.43 -15.10
C VAL A 380 -1.97 -3.82 -16.01
N THR A 381 -1.89 -5.10 -16.41
CA THR A 381 -0.83 -5.58 -17.32
C THR A 381 -0.86 -4.86 -18.67
N ARG A 382 -2.07 -4.65 -19.23
CA ARG A 382 -2.25 -3.92 -20.48
C ARG A 382 -1.86 -2.46 -20.36
N LEU A 383 -2.32 -1.78 -19.30
CA LEU A 383 -1.96 -0.38 -19.04
C LEU A 383 -0.45 -0.20 -18.91
N ARG A 384 0.22 -1.07 -18.15
CA ARG A 384 1.68 -1.06 -17.99
C ARG A 384 2.39 -1.22 -19.34
N ASN A 385 2.10 -2.31 -20.06
CA ASN A 385 2.77 -2.58 -21.34
C ASN A 385 2.48 -1.52 -22.40
N THR A 386 1.26 -0.94 -22.40
CA THR A 386 0.94 0.17 -23.29
C THR A 386 1.72 1.44 -22.92
N THR A 387 1.76 1.78 -21.64
CA THR A 387 2.47 2.99 -21.16
C THR A 387 3.96 2.91 -21.45
N PHE A 388 4.61 1.85 -21.00
CA PHE A 388 6.07 1.73 -21.13
C PHE A 388 6.51 1.34 -22.54
N GLY A 389 5.72 0.60 -23.30
CA GLY A 389 6.02 0.30 -24.71
C GLY A 389 5.90 1.50 -25.65
N MET A 390 5.23 2.57 -25.23
CA MET A 390 5.09 3.78 -26.03
C MET A 390 5.94 4.95 -25.55
N LEU A 391 6.29 5.00 -24.27
CA LEU A 391 7.05 6.12 -23.68
C LEU A 391 8.50 5.74 -23.33
N GLY A 392 8.79 4.43 -23.26
CA GLY A 392 10.11 3.90 -22.97
C GLY A 392 11.15 4.08 -24.10
#